data_d684b1644f6167eb20ab8f545554d351
#
_entry.id   d684b1644f6167eb20ab8f545554d351
#
_cell.length_a   1.000
_cell.length_b   1.000
_cell.length_c   1.000
_cell.angle_alpha   90.00
_cell.angle_beta   90.00
_cell.angle_gamma   90.00
#
_symmetry.space_group_name_H-M   'P 1'
#
loop_
_entity.id
_entity.type
_entity.pdbx_description
1 polymer ?
#
loop_
_entity_poly.entity_id
_entity_poly.type
_entity_poly.pdbx_seq_one_letter_code
_entity_poly.pdbx_strand_id
1 'polypeptide(L)'
;MHTAPSCNPELLQSSSPGVHIVMEGREVFKYAVKAMEEAVLALLEQEQVSIDAISLVIPHQANVRILNKLVERLGIGAEKVVINVHKYGNTSAASIPIALDEANRASRIQAGDIILLCSFGGGFTWGAALIRW
;
A
#
# COMPACT_ATOMS: atom_id res chain seq x y z
N MET A 1 5.61 12.55 -6.71
CA MET A 1 4.18 12.75 -6.92
C MET A 1 3.85 14.17 -6.52
N HIS A 2 3.48 15.01 -7.48
CA HIS A 2 3.05 16.36 -7.20
C HIS A 2 1.56 16.43 -7.46
N THR A 3 0.78 16.88 -6.50
CA THR A 3 -0.54 17.40 -6.75
C THR A 3 -0.39 18.87 -7.05
N ALA A 4 -0.68 19.31 -8.27
CA ALA A 4 -0.93 20.72 -8.50
C ALA A 4 -2.06 21.17 -7.56
N PRO A 5 -2.09 22.43 -7.07
CA PRO A 5 -3.04 22.87 -6.08
C PRO A 5 -4.45 22.50 -6.53
N SER A 6 -4.94 21.45 -5.92
CA SER A 6 -6.25 20.90 -6.19
C SER A 6 -7.28 21.70 -5.41
N CYS A 7 -8.45 21.83 -5.96
CA CYS A 7 -9.62 22.38 -5.28
C CYS A 7 -9.68 23.91 -5.11
N ASN A 8 -8.99 24.68 -5.95
CA ASN A 8 -9.38 26.08 -6.10
C ASN A 8 -10.51 26.17 -7.15
N PRO A 9 -11.77 26.49 -6.78
CA PRO A 9 -12.88 26.61 -7.72
C PRO A 9 -12.64 27.64 -8.83
N GLU A 10 -11.77 28.62 -8.59
CA GLU A 10 -11.38 29.62 -9.57
C GLU A 10 -10.53 29.04 -10.72
N LEU A 11 -9.74 27.98 -10.44
CA LEU A 11 -8.97 27.29 -11.47
C LEU A 11 -9.86 26.44 -12.39
N LEU A 12 -11.04 26.05 -11.94
CA LEU A 12 -12.02 25.31 -12.75
C LEU A 12 -12.75 26.20 -13.76
N GLN A 13 -12.72 27.52 -13.58
CA GLN A 13 -13.35 28.50 -14.46
C GLN A 13 -12.36 29.10 -15.48
N SER A 14 -11.07 28.88 -15.31
CA SER A 14 -10.06 29.31 -16.26
C SER A 14 -9.89 28.27 -17.37
N SER A 15 -9.56 28.69 -18.58
CA SER A 15 -9.17 27.82 -19.70
C SER A 15 -7.79 27.15 -19.47
N SER A 16 -7.31 27.11 -18.24
CA SER A 16 -6.12 26.39 -17.83
C SER A 16 -6.33 24.89 -17.95
N PRO A 17 -5.34 24.12 -18.41
CA PRO A 17 -5.43 22.66 -18.41
C PRO A 17 -5.77 22.17 -17.00
N GLY A 18 -6.77 21.31 -16.90
CA GLY A 18 -7.30 20.83 -15.63
C GLY A 18 -6.20 20.28 -14.71
N VAL A 19 -6.44 20.31 -13.42
CA VAL A 19 -5.53 19.75 -12.41
C VAL A 19 -5.45 18.24 -12.60
N HIS A 20 -4.27 17.72 -12.84
CA HIS A 20 -4.05 16.28 -12.97
C HIS A 20 -2.88 15.82 -12.09
N ILE A 21 -2.95 14.56 -11.74
CA ILE A 21 -1.87 13.92 -10.98
C ILE A 21 -0.68 13.70 -11.93
N VAL A 22 0.46 14.30 -11.59
CA VAL A 22 1.73 14.04 -12.28
C VAL A 22 2.56 13.09 -11.44
N MET A 23 3.05 12.01 -12.07
CA MET A 23 3.81 10.99 -11.38
C MET A 23 5.01 10.52 -12.22
N GLU A 24 6.21 10.62 -11.65
CA GLU A 24 7.43 10.06 -12.22
C GLU A 24 7.55 8.58 -11.84
N GLY A 25 6.91 7.71 -12.61
CA GLY A 25 6.67 6.31 -12.28
C GLY A 25 7.92 5.50 -11.90
N ARG A 26 9.10 5.78 -12.50
CA ARG A 26 10.35 5.06 -12.16
C ARG A 26 10.87 5.43 -10.78
N GLU A 27 10.85 6.70 -10.44
CA GLU A 27 11.30 7.17 -9.13
C GLU A 27 10.32 6.75 -8.05
N VAL A 28 9.02 6.93 -8.28
CA VAL A 28 7.96 6.45 -7.38
C VAL A 28 8.12 4.96 -7.10
N PHE A 29 8.40 4.14 -8.12
CA PHE A 29 8.60 2.69 -7.95
C PHE A 29 9.74 2.38 -6.98
N LYS A 30 10.92 2.98 -7.18
CA LYS A 30 12.10 2.72 -6.35
C LYS A 30 11.87 3.15 -4.89
N TYR A 31 11.34 4.36 -4.70
CA TYR A 31 11.09 4.90 -3.36
C TYR A 31 9.97 4.14 -2.65
N ALA A 32 8.90 3.79 -3.33
CA ALA A 32 7.77 3.07 -2.74
C ALA A 32 8.19 1.71 -2.17
N VAL A 33 8.90 0.91 -2.96
CA VAL A 33 9.35 -0.41 -2.52
C VAL A 33 10.29 -0.30 -1.31
N LYS A 34 11.30 0.59 -1.40
CA LYS A 34 12.27 0.78 -0.33
C LYS A 34 11.61 1.30 0.95
N ALA A 35 10.79 2.33 0.85
CA ALA A 35 10.15 2.95 2.01
C ALA A 35 9.16 2.01 2.71
N MET A 36 8.39 1.24 1.97
CA MET A 36 7.49 0.23 2.56
C MET A 36 8.27 -0.89 3.23
N GLU A 37 9.34 -1.40 2.61
CA GLU A 37 10.23 -2.40 3.22
C GLU A 37 10.83 -1.89 4.53
N GLU A 38 11.44 -0.71 4.52
CA GLU A 38 12.04 -0.09 5.71
C GLU A 38 11.01 0.11 6.83
N ALA A 39 9.80 0.59 6.50
CA ALA A 39 8.73 0.76 7.47
C ALA A 39 8.28 -0.58 8.09
N VAL A 40 8.16 -1.61 7.27
CA VAL A 40 7.79 -2.96 7.72
C VAL A 40 8.86 -3.54 8.65
N LEU A 41 10.12 -3.50 8.22
CA LEU A 41 11.22 -4.08 9.03
C LEU A 41 11.39 -3.34 10.35
N ALA A 42 11.32 -2.01 10.35
CA ALA A 42 11.39 -1.21 11.58
C ALA A 42 10.23 -1.51 12.54
N LEU A 43 9.01 -1.68 12.02
CA LEU A 43 7.85 -2.04 12.83
C LEU A 43 7.99 -3.44 13.44
N LEU A 44 8.43 -4.42 12.64
CA LEU A 44 8.63 -5.80 13.11
C LEU A 44 9.70 -5.87 14.20
N GLU A 45 10.80 -5.12 14.05
CA GLU A 45 11.85 -4.99 15.05
C GLU A 45 11.33 -4.34 16.34
N GLN A 46 10.60 -3.23 16.23
CA GLN A 46 10.00 -2.51 17.36
C GLN A 46 9.05 -3.40 18.16
N GLU A 47 8.20 -4.15 17.49
CA GLU A 47 7.19 -5.02 18.11
C GLU A 47 7.73 -6.42 18.46
N GLN A 48 8.99 -6.70 18.14
CA GLN A 48 9.63 -8.01 18.33
C GLN A 48 8.87 -9.17 17.69
N VAL A 49 8.27 -8.92 16.52
CA VAL A 49 7.51 -9.88 15.73
C VAL A 49 8.37 -10.39 14.57
N SER A 50 8.50 -11.71 14.45
CA SER A 50 9.15 -12.30 13.29
C SER A 50 8.29 -12.14 12.04
N ILE A 51 8.92 -11.96 10.89
CA ILE A 51 8.24 -11.92 9.59
C ILE A 51 7.48 -13.23 9.32
N ASP A 52 7.98 -14.36 9.81
CA ASP A 52 7.34 -15.67 9.67
C ASP A 52 6.02 -15.78 10.44
N ALA A 53 5.88 -15.01 11.53
CA ALA A 53 4.66 -14.94 12.34
C ALA A 53 3.52 -14.18 11.66
N ILE A 54 3.80 -13.46 10.56
CA ILE A 54 2.77 -12.76 9.80
C ILE A 54 1.90 -13.77 9.04
N SER A 55 0.60 -13.75 9.33
CA SER A 55 -0.39 -14.59 8.68
C SER A 55 -0.77 -14.04 7.30
N LEU A 56 -0.94 -12.71 7.19
CA LEU A 56 -1.37 -12.06 5.97
C LEU A 56 -0.76 -10.67 5.85
N VAL A 57 -0.39 -10.29 4.64
CA VAL A 57 0.09 -8.94 4.28
C VAL A 57 -0.91 -8.28 3.35
N ILE A 58 -1.35 -7.09 3.70
CA ILE A 58 -2.29 -6.28 2.93
C ILE A 58 -1.63 -4.93 2.62
N PRO A 59 -0.87 -4.84 1.54
CA PRO A 59 -0.25 -3.59 1.11
C PRO A 59 -1.25 -2.69 0.38
N HIS A 60 -0.97 -1.40 0.33
CA HIS A 60 -1.67 -0.47 -0.56
C HIS A 60 -1.57 -0.95 -2.01
N GLN A 61 -2.72 -1.07 -2.68
CA GLN A 61 -2.87 -1.62 -4.02
C GLN A 61 -2.52 -0.59 -5.11
N ALA A 62 -1.28 -0.09 -5.10
CA ALA A 62 -0.85 0.94 -6.03
C ALA A 62 -0.60 0.41 -7.45
N ASN A 63 0.17 -0.68 -7.54
CA ASN A 63 0.65 -1.25 -8.79
C ASN A 63 1.20 -2.66 -8.54
N VAL A 64 0.80 -3.63 -9.35
CA VAL A 64 1.22 -5.04 -9.18
C VAL A 64 2.75 -5.22 -9.18
N ARG A 65 3.50 -4.40 -9.93
CA ARG A 65 4.96 -4.47 -9.97
C ARG A 65 5.60 -4.06 -8.64
N ILE A 66 5.04 -3.03 -7.98
CA ILE A 66 5.48 -2.59 -6.65
C ILE A 66 5.20 -3.71 -5.65
N LEU A 67 4.01 -4.29 -5.69
CA LEU A 67 3.61 -5.36 -4.78
C LEU A 67 4.50 -6.59 -4.90
N ASN A 68 4.73 -7.08 -6.12
CA ASN A 68 5.60 -8.23 -6.36
C ASN A 68 7.04 -7.98 -5.89
N LYS A 69 7.56 -6.76 -6.11
CA LYS A 69 8.91 -6.42 -5.66
C LYS A 69 9.01 -6.30 -4.14
N LEU A 70 7.98 -5.81 -3.48
CA LEU A 70 7.90 -5.77 -2.02
C LEU A 70 7.89 -7.19 -1.43
N VAL A 71 7.06 -8.08 -1.98
CA VAL A 71 6.98 -9.50 -1.59
C VAL A 71 8.36 -10.18 -1.69
N GLU A 72 9.03 -10.01 -2.83
CA GLU A 72 10.39 -10.53 -3.06
C GLU A 72 11.39 -10.00 -2.00
N ARG A 73 11.37 -8.72 -1.70
CA ARG A 73 12.31 -8.10 -0.76
C ARG A 73 12.06 -8.48 0.70
N LEU A 74 10.81 -8.65 1.07
CA LEU A 74 10.44 -9.10 2.42
C LEU A 74 10.63 -10.61 2.61
N GLY A 75 10.85 -11.37 1.53
CA GLY A 75 10.99 -12.82 1.60
C GLY A 75 9.71 -13.55 2.02
N ILE A 76 8.54 -12.93 1.80
CA ILE A 76 7.25 -13.48 2.20
C ILE A 76 6.68 -14.31 1.04
N GLY A 77 6.04 -15.45 1.36
CA GLY A 77 5.34 -16.24 0.35
C GLY A 77 4.18 -15.46 -0.29
N ALA A 78 4.04 -15.56 -1.61
CA ALA A 78 3.02 -14.82 -2.36
C ALA A 78 1.59 -15.15 -1.89
N GLU A 79 1.37 -16.35 -1.36
CA GLU A 79 0.10 -16.81 -0.78
C GLU A 79 -0.32 -16.02 0.45
N LYS A 80 0.64 -15.47 1.19
CA LYS A 80 0.39 -14.61 2.36
C LYS A 80 0.09 -13.16 1.97
N VAL A 81 0.11 -12.78 0.71
CA VAL A 81 -0.11 -11.41 0.28
C VAL A 81 -1.43 -11.26 -0.45
N VAL A 82 -2.17 -10.20 -0.13
CA VAL A 82 -3.38 -9.84 -0.87
C VAL A 82 -3.01 -8.95 -2.04
N ILE A 83 -3.35 -9.37 -3.26
CA ILE A 83 -3.18 -8.59 -4.48
C ILE A 83 -4.51 -8.57 -5.23
N ASN A 84 -5.20 -7.44 -5.22
CA ASN A 84 -6.48 -7.24 -5.90
C ASN A 84 -6.52 -5.98 -6.78
N VAL A 85 -5.37 -5.35 -7.00
CA VAL A 85 -5.24 -4.17 -7.87
C VAL A 85 -5.73 -4.42 -9.31
N HIS A 86 -5.69 -5.66 -9.78
CA HIS A 86 -6.19 -6.05 -11.09
C HIS A 86 -7.73 -5.99 -11.20
N LYS A 87 -8.44 -6.06 -10.05
CA LYS A 87 -9.91 -5.95 -9.99
C LYS A 87 -10.38 -4.51 -9.87
N TYR A 88 -9.72 -3.73 -9.00
CA TYR A 88 -10.22 -2.42 -8.58
C TYR A 88 -9.35 -1.25 -9.02
N GLY A 89 -8.14 -1.52 -9.52
CA GLY A 89 -7.14 -0.49 -9.76
C GLY A 89 -6.59 0.09 -8.46
N ASN A 90 -5.98 1.26 -8.58
CA ASN A 90 -5.51 2.03 -7.42
C ASN A 90 -6.65 2.89 -6.86
N THR A 91 -7.27 2.44 -5.80
CA THR A 91 -8.36 3.12 -5.09
C THR A 91 -7.87 4.02 -3.95
N SER A 92 -6.60 4.47 -4.00
CA SER A 92 -5.99 5.33 -2.97
C SER A 92 -6.14 4.73 -1.56
N ALA A 93 -6.60 5.53 -0.59
CA ALA A 93 -6.76 5.11 0.80
C ALA A 93 -7.75 3.95 0.99
N ALA A 94 -8.70 3.76 0.06
CA ALA A 94 -9.67 2.67 0.12
C ALA A 94 -9.08 1.29 -0.23
N SER A 95 -7.87 1.23 -0.80
CA SER A 95 -7.30 -0.02 -1.31
C SER A 95 -7.03 -1.05 -0.20
N ILE A 96 -6.52 -0.63 0.95
CA ILE A 96 -6.28 -1.52 2.09
C ILE A 96 -7.60 -2.02 2.69
N PRO A 97 -8.58 -1.17 3.06
CA PRO A 97 -9.84 -1.66 3.60
C PRO A 97 -10.63 -2.56 2.64
N ILE A 98 -10.61 -2.30 1.33
CA ILE A 98 -11.23 -3.20 0.34
C ILE A 98 -10.52 -4.56 0.33
N ALA A 99 -9.19 -4.59 0.35
CA ALA A 99 -8.43 -5.83 0.35
C ALA A 99 -8.60 -6.61 1.66
N LEU A 100 -8.73 -5.91 2.79
CA LEU A 100 -9.02 -6.50 4.11
C LEU A 100 -10.41 -7.13 4.14
N ASP A 101 -11.44 -6.44 3.65
CA ASP A 101 -12.81 -6.95 3.57
C ASP A 101 -12.88 -8.20 2.66
N GLU A 102 -12.24 -8.17 1.48
CA GLU A 102 -12.19 -9.35 0.61
C GLU A 102 -11.49 -10.54 1.28
N ALA A 103 -10.36 -10.31 1.94
CA ALA A 103 -9.63 -11.37 2.63
C ALA A 103 -10.44 -11.98 3.77
N ASN A 104 -11.15 -11.15 4.53
CA ASN A 104 -12.03 -11.60 5.61
C ASN A 104 -13.22 -12.40 5.07
N ARG A 105 -13.91 -11.92 4.05
CA ARG A 105 -15.03 -12.65 3.40
C ARG A 105 -14.60 -13.96 2.76
N ALA A 106 -13.36 -14.02 2.27
CA ALA A 106 -12.76 -15.24 1.73
C ALA A 106 -12.23 -16.20 2.81
N SER A 107 -12.46 -15.91 4.09
CA SER A 107 -11.98 -16.70 5.23
C SER A 107 -10.46 -16.89 5.26
N ARG A 108 -9.72 -15.93 4.70
CA ARG A 108 -8.26 -15.91 4.73
C ARG A 108 -7.70 -15.36 6.04
N ILE A 109 -8.55 -14.83 6.91
CA ILE A 109 -8.20 -14.24 8.19
C ILE A 109 -8.95 -15.00 9.29
N GLN A 110 -8.23 -15.40 10.32
CA GLN A 110 -8.77 -16.12 11.47
C GLN A 110 -8.47 -15.36 12.77
N ALA A 111 -9.25 -15.63 13.81
CA ALA A 111 -8.98 -15.04 15.12
C ALA A 111 -7.58 -15.41 15.63
N GLY A 112 -6.84 -14.40 16.04
CA GLY A 112 -5.44 -14.54 16.48
C GLY A 112 -4.39 -14.29 15.41
N ASP A 113 -4.77 -14.20 14.13
CA ASP A 113 -3.86 -13.88 13.04
C ASP A 113 -3.16 -12.52 13.23
N ILE A 114 -1.93 -12.45 12.80
CA ILE A 114 -1.18 -11.19 12.72
C ILE A 114 -1.20 -10.71 11.26
N ILE A 115 -1.84 -9.56 11.05
CA ILE A 115 -1.99 -8.96 9.74
C ILE A 115 -1.06 -7.75 9.65
N LEU A 116 -0.25 -7.71 8.61
CA LEU A 116 0.63 -6.59 8.30
C LEU A 116 -0.01 -5.72 7.22
N LEU A 117 -0.19 -4.45 7.53
CA LEU A 117 -0.59 -3.41 6.58
C LEU A 117 0.62 -2.56 6.24
N CYS A 118 0.77 -2.14 4.99
CA CYS A 118 1.77 -1.15 4.61
C CYS A 118 1.33 -0.31 3.43
N SER A 119 1.75 0.94 3.42
CA SER A 119 1.35 1.91 2.40
C SER A 119 2.46 2.87 2.05
N PHE A 120 2.37 3.42 0.86
CA PHE A 120 3.18 4.51 0.36
C PHE A 120 2.30 5.45 -0.47
N GLY A 121 2.49 6.75 -0.31
CA GLY A 121 1.67 7.75 -1.00
C GLY A 121 2.39 9.04 -1.33
N GLY A 122 1.62 9.97 -1.86
CA GLY A 122 2.13 11.30 -2.21
C GLY A 122 2.65 12.04 -0.98
N GLY A 123 3.74 12.76 -1.20
CA GLY A 123 4.32 13.49 -0.11
C GLY A 123 5.86 13.57 -0.16
N PHE A 124 6.71 12.52 -0.18
CA PHE A 124 6.30 11.13 0.00
C PHE A 124 5.94 10.83 1.47
N THR A 125 4.91 10.02 1.66
CA THR A 125 4.52 9.49 2.96
C THR A 125 4.41 7.96 2.90
N TRP A 126 4.79 7.28 3.97
CA TRP A 126 4.71 5.82 4.06
C TRP A 126 4.51 5.38 5.51
N GLY A 127 4.09 4.16 5.69
CA GLY A 127 3.92 3.58 7.01
C GLY A 127 3.53 2.11 6.95
N ALA A 128 3.65 1.46 8.10
CA ALA A 128 3.19 0.10 8.33
C ALA A 128 2.42 0.02 9.64
N ALA A 129 1.56 -1.00 9.76
CA ALA A 129 0.83 -1.29 10.99
C ALA A 129 0.66 -2.81 11.14
N LEU A 130 0.68 -3.30 12.38
CA LEU A 130 0.31 -4.66 12.74
C LEU A 130 -1.07 -4.67 13.39
N ILE A 131 -1.89 -5.62 13.00
CA ILE A 131 -3.20 -5.88 13.61
C ILE A 131 -3.20 -7.32 14.09
N ARG A 132 -3.59 -7.53 15.34
CA ARG A 132 -4.01 -8.85 15.81
C ARG A 132 -5.51 -8.97 15.61
N TRP A 133 -5.90 -9.89 14.78
CA TRP A 133 -7.30 -10.07 14.38
C TRP A 133 -8.16 -10.74 15.47
#